data_095f585f0e637f6dcf523fe2c0ffc990
#
_entry.id   095f585f0e637f6dcf523fe2c0ffc990
#
_cell.length_a   1.000
_cell.length_b   1.000
_cell.length_c   1.000
_cell.angle_alpha   90.00
_cell.angle_beta   90.00
_cell.angle_gamma   90.00
#
_symmetry.space_group_name_H-M   'P 1'
#
loop_
_entity.id
_entity.type
_entity.pdbx_description
1 polymer ?
#
loop_
_entity_poly.entity_id
_entity_poly.type
_entity_poly.pdbx_seq_one_letter_code
_entity_poly.pdbx_strand_id
1 'polypeptide(L)'
;MNRNTFYFCLVKREMDLGKRIKILFVTLLLLLVSITPGAMENSFVLVDKLVPNNIRLTNSFSSGSEFSGVEKTVSAFLRKWSIEGASIAIAKDGKLIFARGFGYADTASKIETQPYSQFRIASISKLVTAVGIMKLHEEGKLALTDSIFGSTGILNEPYFAKPKDKRVYGITVAELLSHEAGWTQRYGDQMFMPLMIAEKMGVKPPVDTKTIVRFALDKRLSYTPGKGKAYSNLGYSILGLVIEKVSGMPYEDFCRKTILEPLGIYDMKIAGNLPSDKAPFEVTYYEPLDVVLKPSIYGTGEMVTPSYGGNDIRALGAAGAWIATAPDLMRLLLAVDGFNTRPDILNDQSIRFMTDNNNGFAPVGWKGTVLDGTWWRTGSFPGSAGMMKRQSDGISWVVLFNSSAWNGPEIYSYISNMMYKVVSKIDPWPEYDLFSYSVPVPLKTSLTEYPK
;
A
#
# COMPACT_ATOMS: atom_id res chain seq x y z
N MET A 1 -29.47 32.84 68.56
CA MET A 1 -28.80 32.84 67.25
C MET A 1 -29.30 31.66 66.38
N ASN A 2 -29.99 31.98 65.35
CA ASN A 2 -30.85 31.07 64.62
C ASN A 2 -30.06 30.15 63.66
N ARG A 3 -30.24 28.87 63.69
CA ARG A 3 -29.55 27.85 62.86
C ARG A 3 -29.55 28.16 61.35
N ASN A 4 -30.52 28.91 60.89
CA ASN A 4 -30.66 29.30 59.45
C ASN A 4 -29.65 30.34 58.98
N THR A 5 -29.05 31.15 59.90
CA THR A 5 -28.05 32.17 59.53
C THR A 5 -26.68 31.54 59.26
N PHE A 6 -26.39 30.41 59.90
CA PHE A 6 -25.12 29.68 59.70
C PHE A 6 -25.06 28.92 58.35
N TYR A 7 -26.21 28.39 57.96
CA TYR A 7 -26.33 27.67 56.66
C TYR A 7 -26.19 28.62 55.45
N PHE A 8 -26.74 29.82 55.55
CA PHE A 8 -26.64 30.83 54.49
C PHE A 8 -25.19 31.38 54.32
N CYS A 9 -24.43 31.43 55.38
CA CYS A 9 -23.02 31.88 55.32
C CYS A 9 -22.09 30.84 54.72
N LEU A 10 -22.32 29.54 54.99
CA LEU A 10 -21.54 28.44 54.42
C LEU A 10 -21.84 28.23 52.92
N VAL A 11 -23.10 28.29 52.48
CA VAL A 11 -23.48 28.20 51.07
C VAL A 11 -22.95 29.38 50.24
N LYS A 12 -22.92 30.60 50.82
CA LYS A 12 -22.37 31.78 50.13
C LYS A 12 -20.84 31.72 50.01
N ARG A 13 -20.17 31.04 50.95
CA ARG A 13 -18.71 30.84 50.90
C ARG A 13 -18.30 29.76 49.91
N GLU A 14 -19.06 28.69 49.75
CA GLU A 14 -18.83 27.64 48.75
C GLU A 14 -19.12 28.11 47.30
N MET A 15 -20.15 28.94 47.14
CA MET A 15 -20.42 29.55 45.83
C MET A 15 -19.33 30.52 45.37
N ASP A 16 -18.72 31.25 46.33
CA ASP A 16 -17.62 32.19 46.01
C ASP A 16 -16.32 31.44 45.68
N LEU A 17 -16.03 30.31 46.32
CA LEU A 17 -14.90 29.47 46.07
C LEU A 17 -15.03 28.76 44.70
N GLY A 18 -16.24 28.28 44.33
CA GLY A 18 -16.51 27.67 43.01
C GLY A 18 -16.41 28.67 41.85
N LYS A 19 -16.80 29.95 42.08
CA LYS A 19 -16.59 31.01 41.09
C LYS A 19 -15.11 31.40 40.95
N ARG A 20 -14.37 31.46 42.05
CA ARG A 20 -12.91 31.74 42.02
C ARG A 20 -12.14 30.64 41.32
N ILE A 21 -12.49 29.36 41.52
CA ILE A 21 -11.88 28.23 40.82
C ILE A 21 -12.22 28.29 39.33
N LYS A 22 -13.47 28.59 38.94
CA LYS A 22 -13.83 28.76 37.53
C LYS A 22 -13.11 29.94 36.88
N ILE A 23 -12.97 31.07 37.55
CA ILE A 23 -12.21 32.21 37.04
C ILE A 23 -10.73 31.87 36.93
N LEU A 24 -10.15 31.15 37.91
CA LEU A 24 -8.75 30.69 37.82
C LEU A 24 -8.51 29.71 36.69
N PHE A 25 -9.47 28.80 36.43
CA PHE A 25 -9.40 27.86 35.29
C PHE A 25 -9.54 28.56 33.93
N VAL A 26 -10.43 29.56 33.82
CA VAL A 26 -10.59 30.38 32.62
C VAL A 26 -9.37 31.28 32.40
N THR A 27 -8.79 31.85 33.49
CA THR A 27 -7.57 32.67 33.37
C THR A 27 -6.33 31.81 33.07
N LEU A 28 -6.25 30.58 33.58
CA LEU A 28 -5.19 29.61 33.21
C LEU A 28 -5.34 29.12 31.77
N LEU A 29 -6.58 28.91 31.28
CA LEU A 29 -6.86 28.57 29.90
C LEU A 29 -6.54 29.73 28.94
N LEU A 30 -6.78 30.99 29.36
CA LEU A 30 -6.44 32.18 28.57
C LEU A 30 -4.95 32.52 28.63
N LEU A 31 -4.22 32.15 29.69
CA LEU A 31 -2.75 32.28 29.78
C LEU A 31 -2.03 31.21 28.94
N LEU A 32 -2.67 30.07 28.68
CA LEU A 32 -2.15 29.04 27.74
C LEU A 32 -2.38 29.40 26.26
N VAL A 33 -3.20 30.43 25.98
CA VAL A 33 -3.51 30.88 24.58
C VAL A 33 -2.65 32.11 24.19
N SER A 34 -1.87 32.70 25.13
CA SER A 34 -0.93 33.78 24.79
C SER A 34 0.46 33.28 24.35
N ILE A 35 0.50 32.19 23.59
CA ILE A 35 1.69 31.73 22.90
C ILE A 35 1.71 32.40 21.51
N THR A 36 2.86 32.95 21.17
CA THR A 36 3.17 33.68 19.92
C THR A 36 2.56 33.05 18.64
N PRO A 37 2.23 33.81 17.57
CA PRO A 37 1.65 33.27 16.34
C PRO A 37 2.42 32.09 15.73
N GLY A 38 3.75 32.02 15.89
CA GLY A 38 4.57 30.89 15.44
C GLY A 38 4.41 29.61 16.28
N ALA A 39 3.93 29.70 17.52
CA ALA A 39 3.67 28.51 18.35
C ALA A 39 2.27 27.93 18.10
N MET A 40 1.34 28.72 17.58
CA MET A 40 0.03 28.22 17.12
C MET A 40 0.15 27.43 15.81
N GLU A 41 0.97 27.88 14.87
CA GLU A 41 1.24 27.10 13.65
C GLU A 41 1.88 25.74 13.95
N ASN A 42 2.84 25.70 14.88
CA ASN A 42 3.47 24.43 15.29
C ASN A 42 2.53 23.51 16.10
N SER A 43 1.58 24.06 16.85
CA SER A 43 0.59 23.23 17.57
C SER A 43 -0.50 22.69 16.64
N PHE A 44 -0.88 23.42 15.59
CA PHE A 44 -1.77 22.90 14.53
C PHE A 44 -1.10 21.79 13.71
N VAL A 45 0.18 21.95 13.37
CA VAL A 45 0.98 20.92 12.68
C VAL A 45 1.17 19.66 13.55
N LEU A 46 1.28 19.80 14.88
CA LEU A 46 1.37 18.66 15.79
C LEU A 46 0.03 17.95 16.00
N VAL A 47 -1.09 18.67 15.98
CA VAL A 47 -2.44 18.07 16.06
C VAL A 47 -2.76 17.33 14.77
N ASP A 48 -2.38 17.85 13.60
CA ASP A 48 -2.55 17.17 12.31
C ASP A 48 -1.72 15.87 12.22
N LYS A 49 -0.61 15.75 12.97
CA LYS A 49 0.20 14.51 13.05
C LYS A 49 -0.35 13.46 14.00
N LEU A 50 -1.26 13.83 14.92
CA LEU A 50 -1.76 12.94 15.98
C LEU A 50 -3.18 12.41 15.74
N VAL A 51 -3.89 12.94 14.76
CA VAL A 51 -5.25 12.49 14.45
C VAL A 51 -5.20 11.69 13.15
N PRO A 52 -5.53 10.39 13.19
CA PRO A 52 -5.65 9.61 11.97
C PRO A 52 -6.63 10.30 11.05
N ASN A 53 -6.17 10.67 9.86
CA ASN A 53 -7.01 11.24 8.83
C ASN A 53 -7.94 10.16 8.26
N ASN A 54 -8.94 9.72 9.00
CA ASN A 54 -9.88 8.67 8.62
C ASN A 54 -11.15 9.23 7.96
N ILE A 55 -11.04 10.30 7.17
CA ILE A 55 -12.14 10.54 6.25
C ILE A 55 -12.09 9.54 5.13
N ARG A 56 -13.20 8.84 5.07
CA ARG A 56 -13.54 8.07 3.89
C ARG A 56 -14.11 9.01 2.86
N LEU A 57 -13.30 9.37 1.88
CA LEU A 57 -13.79 10.05 0.71
C LEU A 57 -14.87 9.19 0.06
N THR A 58 -16.02 9.77 -0.22
CA THR A 58 -17.11 9.13 -0.96
C THR A 58 -17.19 9.69 -2.39
N ASN A 59 -17.94 9.03 -3.26
CA ASN A 59 -18.12 9.46 -4.65
C ASN A 59 -18.67 10.89 -4.77
N SER A 60 -19.39 11.40 -3.76
CA SER A 60 -19.94 12.75 -3.73
C SER A 60 -18.89 13.86 -3.76
N PHE A 61 -17.66 13.60 -3.27
CA PHE A 61 -16.57 14.59 -3.30
C PHE A 61 -16.03 14.87 -4.72
N SER A 62 -16.33 13.99 -5.69
CA SER A 62 -15.89 14.13 -7.08
C SER A 62 -17.07 14.03 -8.05
N SER A 63 -18.20 14.67 -7.72
CA SER A 63 -19.43 14.67 -8.51
C SER A 63 -19.67 16.01 -9.25
N GLY A 64 -18.73 16.94 -9.22
CA GLY A 64 -18.83 18.23 -9.88
C GLY A 64 -18.92 18.12 -11.41
N SER A 65 -19.46 19.16 -12.05
CA SER A 65 -19.66 19.22 -13.52
C SER A 65 -18.36 19.14 -14.30
N GLU A 66 -17.25 19.59 -13.70
CA GLU A 66 -15.88 19.50 -14.24
C GLU A 66 -15.42 18.07 -14.50
N PHE A 67 -16.05 17.08 -13.85
CA PHE A 67 -15.74 15.66 -14.01
C PHE A 67 -16.74 14.88 -14.87
N SER A 68 -17.75 15.53 -15.46
CA SER A 68 -18.78 14.85 -16.26
C SER A 68 -18.22 14.02 -17.42
N GLY A 69 -17.14 14.50 -18.05
CA GLY A 69 -16.43 13.77 -19.10
C GLY A 69 -15.65 12.56 -18.62
N VAL A 70 -15.22 12.57 -17.35
CA VAL A 70 -14.48 11.47 -16.72
C VAL A 70 -15.38 10.24 -16.59
N GLU A 71 -16.58 10.42 -16.02
CA GLU A 71 -17.54 9.33 -15.81
C GLU A 71 -17.87 8.56 -17.10
N LYS A 72 -18.19 9.29 -18.16
CA LYS A 72 -18.47 8.69 -19.48
C LYS A 72 -17.30 7.87 -20.01
N THR A 73 -16.08 8.39 -19.86
CA THR A 73 -14.86 7.75 -20.36
C THR A 73 -14.55 6.46 -19.59
N VAL A 74 -14.59 6.52 -18.26
CA VAL A 74 -14.31 5.38 -17.40
C VAL A 74 -15.39 4.30 -17.56
N SER A 75 -16.68 4.66 -17.50
CA SER A 75 -17.78 3.72 -17.65
C SER A 75 -17.76 2.99 -19.00
N ALA A 76 -17.36 3.68 -20.09
CA ALA A 76 -17.19 3.03 -21.40
C ALA A 76 -16.01 2.03 -21.38
N PHE A 77 -14.92 2.34 -20.67
CA PHE A 77 -13.79 1.45 -20.50
C PHE A 77 -14.17 0.20 -19.72
N LEU A 78 -14.87 0.35 -18.57
CA LEU A 78 -15.29 -0.78 -17.74
C LEU A 78 -16.20 -1.74 -18.54
N ARG A 79 -17.18 -1.20 -19.24
CA ARG A 79 -18.05 -2.03 -20.12
C ARG A 79 -17.28 -2.74 -21.21
N LYS A 80 -16.32 -2.06 -21.88
CA LYS A 80 -15.51 -2.67 -22.95
C LYS A 80 -14.71 -3.87 -22.47
N TRP A 81 -14.20 -3.80 -21.25
CA TRP A 81 -13.29 -4.80 -20.69
C TRP A 81 -13.97 -5.73 -19.68
N SER A 82 -15.29 -5.66 -19.52
CA SER A 82 -16.06 -6.44 -18.54
C SER A 82 -15.48 -6.32 -17.12
N ILE A 83 -15.17 -5.09 -16.71
CA ILE A 83 -14.65 -4.78 -15.38
C ILE A 83 -15.82 -4.38 -14.50
N GLU A 84 -16.02 -5.08 -13.39
CA GLU A 84 -17.16 -4.89 -12.47
C GLU A 84 -17.04 -3.61 -11.65
N GLY A 85 -15.84 -3.29 -11.16
CA GLY A 85 -15.61 -2.12 -10.34
C GLY A 85 -14.21 -1.55 -10.47
N ALA A 86 -14.11 -0.23 -10.30
CA ALA A 86 -12.87 0.52 -10.34
C ALA A 86 -12.82 1.61 -9.27
N SER A 87 -11.62 1.94 -8.80
CA SER A 87 -11.36 3.16 -8.02
C SER A 87 -10.23 3.95 -8.68
N ILE A 88 -10.45 5.27 -8.85
CA ILE A 88 -9.51 6.18 -9.51
C ILE A 88 -9.21 7.34 -8.57
N ALA A 89 -7.93 7.68 -8.45
CA ALA A 89 -7.45 8.90 -7.81
C ALA A 89 -6.56 9.68 -8.77
N ILE A 90 -6.71 11.02 -8.80
CA ILE A 90 -5.90 11.92 -9.62
C ILE A 90 -5.41 13.06 -8.73
N ALA A 91 -4.11 13.31 -8.81
CA ALA A 91 -3.48 14.45 -8.17
C ALA A 91 -2.85 15.39 -9.21
N LYS A 92 -2.83 16.68 -8.89
CA LYS A 92 -2.14 17.72 -9.65
C LYS A 92 -1.33 18.57 -8.67
N ASP A 93 -0.02 18.70 -8.93
CA ASP A 93 0.89 19.49 -8.12
C ASP A 93 0.81 19.18 -6.62
N GLY A 94 0.78 17.87 -6.30
CA GLY A 94 0.71 17.36 -4.92
C GLY A 94 -0.67 17.40 -4.27
N LYS A 95 -1.72 17.93 -4.90
CA LYS A 95 -3.09 17.98 -4.38
C LYS A 95 -3.93 16.85 -4.96
N LEU A 96 -4.63 16.10 -4.12
CA LEU A 96 -5.64 15.13 -4.58
C LEU A 96 -6.89 15.90 -5.05
N ILE A 97 -7.10 15.94 -6.35
CA ILE A 97 -8.20 16.72 -6.94
C ILE A 97 -9.41 15.86 -7.33
N PHE A 98 -9.22 14.56 -7.44
CA PHE A 98 -10.27 13.62 -7.82
C PHE A 98 -10.06 12.27 -7.14
N ALA A 99 -11.13 11.71 -6.54
CA ALA A 99 -11.16 10.36 -6.00
C ALA A 99 -12.58 9.81 -6.15
N ARG A 100 -12.75 8.77 -7.00
CA ARG A 100 -14.07 8.20 -7.28
C ARG A 100 -14.01 6.71 -7.56
N GLY A 101 -15.02 5.98 -7.05
CA GLY A 101 -15.34 4.62 -7.43
C GLY A 101 -16.35 4.58 -8.59
N PHE A 102 -16.26 3.52 -9.38
CA PHE A 102 -17.12 3.26 -10.54
C PHE A 102 -17.55 1.80 -10.50
N GLY A 103 -18.77 1.50 -10.92
CA GLY A 103 -19.30 0.14 -10.90
C GLY A 103 -19.49 -0.40 -9.48
N TYR A 104 -19.30 -1.70 -9.30
CA TYR A 104 -19.61 -2.39 -8.05
C TYR A 104 -18.37 -2.95 -7.35
N ALA A 105 -18.29 -2.70 -6.06
CA ALA A 105 -17.39 -3.40 -5.15
C ALA A 105 -17.83 -4.85 -4.93
N ASP A 106 -19.15 -5.05 -4.93
CA ASP A 106 -19.81 -6.37 -4.87
C ASP A 106 -21.09 -6.34 -5.71
N THR A 107 -21.10 -7.10 -6.81
CA THR A 107 -22.25 -7.13 -7.74
C THR A 107 -23.43 -7.88 -7.16
N ALA A 108 -23.20 -8.94 -6.38
CA ALA A 108 -24.26 -9.76 -5.79
C ALA A 108 -25.06 -8.97 -4.75
N SER A 109 -24.36 -8.21 -3.92
CA SER A 109 -24.95 -7.35 -2.89
C SER A 109 -25.28 -5.94 -3.41
N LYS A 110 -24.98 -5.64 -4.69
CA LYS A 110 -25.15 -4.31 -5.31
C LYS A 110 -24.44 -3.17 -4.55
N ILE A 111 -23.29 -3.48 -3.92
CA ILE A 111 -22.48 -2.48 -3.21
C ILE A 111 -21.66 -1.72 -4.25
N GLU A 112 -21.90 -0.42 -4.37
CA GLU A 112 -21.15 0.44 -5.29
C GLU A 112 -19.70 0.60 -4.82
N THR A 113 -18.77 0.68 -5.78
CA THR A 113 -17.38 1.05 -5.49
C THR A 113 -17.29 2.49 -5.03
N GLN A 114 -16.52 2.72 -3.97
CA GLN A 114 -16.25 4.02 -3.40
C GLN A 114 -14.73 4.30 -3.42
N PRO A 115 -14.28 5.55 -3.26
CA PRO A 115 -12.87 5.86 -3.09
C PRO A 115 -12.20 5.10 -1.94
N TYR A 116 -12.95 4.79 -0.87
CA TYR A 116 -12.48 4.02 0.27
C TYR A 116 -12.51 2.50 0.07
N SER A 117 -13.02 2.00 -1.05
CA SER A 117 -12.96 0.57 -1.37
C SER A 117 -11.51 0.10 -1.51
N GLN A 118 -11.19 -1.02 -0.89
CA GLN A 118 -9.85 -1.59 -0.86
C GLN A 118 -9.70 -2.68 -1.92
N PHE A 119 -8.58 -2.69 -2.61
CA PHE A 119 -8.26 -3.62 -3.68
C PHE A 119 -6.93 -4.32 -3.41
N ARG A 120 -6.79 -5.59 -3.79
CA ARG A 120 -5.47 -6.22 -3.90
C ARG A 120 -4.66 -5.48 -4.96
N ILE A 121 -3.54 -4.92 -4.53
CA ILE A 121 -2.69 -4.10 -5.40
C ILE A 121 -1.58 -4.91 -6.09
N ALA A 122 -1.53 -6.20 -5.78
CA ALA A 122 -0.57 -7.13 -6.39
C ALA A 122 0.86 -6.54 -6.38
N SER A 123 1.55 -6.57 -7.51
CA SER A 123 2.95 -6.11 -7.61
C SER A 123 3.18 -4.61 -7.34
N ILE A 124 2.15 -3.79 -7.18
CA ILE A 124 2.33 -2.43 -6.65
C ILE A 124 2.90 -2.49 -5.22
N SER A 125 2.62 -3.56 -4.47
CA SER A 125 3.20 -3.85 -3.14
C SER A 125 4.72 -3.77 -3.10
N LYS A 126 5.40 -4.05 -4.20
CA LYS A 126 6.87 -3.98 -4.27
C LYS A 126 7.41 -2.57 -4.06
N LEU A 127 6.62 -1.54 -4.36
CA LEU A 127 7.02 -0.17 -4.04
C LEU A 127 7.08 0.04 -2.52
N VAL A 128 6.09 -0.46 -1.76
CA VAL A 128 6.11 -0.41 -0.28
C VAL A 128 7.37 -1.10 0.26
N THR A 129 7.68 -2.28 -0.25
CA THR A 129 8.87 -3.05 0.16
C THR A 129 10.17 -2.31 -0.17
N ALA A 130 10.27 -1.74 -1.38
CA ALA A 130 11.46 -0.97 -1.79
C ALA A 130 11.65 0.26 -0.90
N VAL A 131 10.59 1.02 -0.62
CA VAL A 131 10.63 2.14 0.33
C VAL A 131 11.06 1.67 1.72
N GLY A 132 10.56 0.52 2.20
CA GLY A 132 10.98 -0.07 3.47
C GLY A 132 12.47 -0.39 3.54
N ILE A 133 13.04 -0.98 2.50
CA ILE A 133 14.48 -1.24 2.40
C ILE A 133 15.26 0.08 2.36
N MET A 134 14.83 1.05 1.57
CA MET A 134 15.50 2.36 1.50
C MET A 134 15.45 3.10 2.83
N LYS A 135 14.36 3.01 3.61
CA LYS A 135 14.31 3.54 4.98
C LYS A 135 15.36 2.91 5.89
N LEU A 136 15.47 1.58 5.88
CA LEU A 136 16.51 0.88 6.65
C LEU A 136 17.92 1.25 6.20
N HIS A 137 18.10 1.49 4.90
CA HIS A 137 19.37 1.97 4.34
C HIS A 137 19.70 3.39 4.80
N GLU A 138 18.75 4.33 4.74
CA GLU A 138 18.92 5.70 5.22
C GLU A 138 19.23 5.77 6.72
N GLU A 139 18.66 4.84 7.50
CA GLU A 139 18.93 4.70 8.93
C GLU A 139 20.27 4.02 9.23
N GLY A 140 21.04 3.63 8.22
CA GLY A 140 22.33 2.92 8.38
C GLY A 140 22.21 1.51 8.95
N LYS A 141 21.00 0.92 8.94
CA LYS A 141 20.73 -0.43 9.48
C LYS A 141 21.10 -1.54 8.50
N LEU A 142 21.21 -1.24 7.22
CA LEU A 142 21.74 -2.12 6.18
C LEU A 142 22.40 -1.28 5.07
N ALA A 143 23.32 -1.92 4.33
CA ALA A 143 23.86 -1.39 3.09
C ALA A 143 23.25 -2.13 1.90
N LEU A 144 23.07 -1.41 0.77
CA LEU A 144 22.57 -2.04 -0.47
C LEU A 144 23.51 -3.12 -1.01
N THR A 145 24.79 -3.08 -0.62
CA THR A 145 25.82 -4.08 -0.93
C THR A 145 25.89 -5.23 0.03
N ASP A 146 25.12 -5.24 1.12
CA ASP A 146 25.12 -6.34 2.07
C ASP A 146 24.65 -7.63 1.41
N SER A 147 25.39 -8.72 1.65
CA SER A 147 25.02 -10.06 1.20
C SER A 147 23.78 -10.55 1.96
N ILE A 148 22.90 -11.24 1.25
CA ILE A 148 21.67 -11.78 1.84
C ILE A 148 21.95 -13.07 2.62
N PHE A 149 22.73 -14.00 2.05
CA PHE A 149 22.94 -15.32 2.60
C PHE A 149 24.42 -15.56 2.95
N GLY A 150 24.66 -16.57 3.80
CA GLY A 150 26.00 -16.94 4.25
C GLY A 150 26.25 -16.55 5.70
N SER A 151 27.44 -16.88 6.22
CA SER A 151 27.78 -16.65 7.64
C SER A 151 27.81 -15.16 8.03
N THR A 152 28.08 -14.29 7.08
CA THR A 152 28.09 -12.82 7.24
C THR A 152 26.90 -12.14 6.58
N GLY A 153 26.00 -12.92 5.98
CA GLY A 153 24.80 -12.37 5.32
C GLY A 153 23.72 -11.98 6.33
N ILE A 154 22.75 -11.19 5.89
CA ILE A 154 21.62 -10.74 6.72
C ILE A 154 20.79 -11.94 7.19
N LEU A 155 20.44 -12.86 6.27
CA LEU A 155 19.73 -14.11 6.55
C LEU A 155 20.73 -15.25 6.79
N ASN A 156 21.42 -15.21 7.92
CA ASN A 156 22.50 -16.14 8.30
C ASN A 156 22.05 -17.34 9.12
N GLU A 157 20.74 -17.55 9.25
CA GLU A 157 20.20 -18.68 10.03
C GLU A 157 20.62 -20.03 9.42
N PRO A 158 20.86 -21.07 10.28
CA PRO A 158 21.17 -22.40 9.80
C PRO A 158 20.17 -22.97 8.79
N TYR A 159 18.94 -22.55 8.85
CA TYR A 159 17.88 -22.95 7.93
C TYR A 159 18.17 -22.58 6.46
N PHE A 160 18.87 -21.45 6.22
CA PHE A 160 19.27 -20.99 4.89
C PHE A 160 20.71 -21.39 4.53
N ALA A 161 21.41 -22.08 5.42
CA ALA A 161 22.78 -22.54 5.17
C ALA A 161 22.83 -23.62 4.08
N LYS A 162 24.01 -23.78 3.46
CA LYS A 162 24.33 -24.81 2.46
C LYS A 162 23.38 -24.77 1.24
N PRO A 163 23.26 -23.63 0.52
CA PRO A 163 22.56 -23.60 -0.75
C PRO A 163 23.27 -24.55 -1.75
N LYS A 164 22.50 -25.12 -2.68
CA LYS A 164 23.03 -25.99 -3.74
C LYS A 164 23.98 -25.25 -4.67
N ASP A 165 23.73 -23.97 -4.90
CA ASP A 165 24.54 -23.09 -5.74
C ASP A 165 25.22 -22.03 -4.87
N LYS A 166 26.53 -22.09 -4.76
CA LYS A 166 27.32 -21.17 -3.92
C LYS A 166 27.28 -19.71 -4.41
N ARG A 167 26.89 -19.46 -5.68
CA ARG A 167 26.71 -18.10 -6.19
C ARG A 167 25.63 -17.32 -5.43
N VAL A 168 24.73 -18.02 -4.72
CA VAL A 168 23.73 -17.42 -3.81
C VAL A 168 24.38 -16.53 -2.74
N TYR A 169 25.59 -16.83 -2.30
CA TYR A 169 26.33 -16.01 -1.33
C TYR A 169 26.74 -14.63 -1.86
N GLY A 170 26.74 -14.47 -3.18
CA GLY A 170 26.98 -13.17 -3.83
C GLY A 170 25.73 -12.33 -4.07
N ILE A 171 24.55 -12.79 -3.67
CA ILE A 171 23.33 -12.01 -3.81
C ILE A 171 23.30 -10.90 -2.77
N THR A 172 23.16 -9.65 -3.22
CA THR A 172 23.07 -8.46 -2.39
C THR A 172 21.63 -7.92 -2.30
N VAL A 173 21.40 -6.97 -1.39
CA VAL A 173 20.13 -6.25 -1.27
C VAL A 173 19.78 -5.54 -2.59
N ALA A 174 20.75 -4.87 -3.23
CA ALA A 174 20.54 -4.17 -4.50
C ALA A 174 20.09 -5.11 -5.62
N GLU A 175 20.70 -6.31 -5.73
CA GLU A 175 20.34 -7.29 -6.76
C GLU A 175 18.95 -7.92 -6.55
N LEU A 176 18.48 -8.04 -5.31
CA LEU A 176 17.10 -8.41 -5.04
C LEU A 176 16.12 -7.31 -5.48
N LEU A 177 16.41 -6.04 -5.13
CA LEU A 177 15.60 -4.89 -5.49
C LEU A 177 15.48 -4.72 -7.01
N SER A 178 16.58 -4.93 -7.75
CA SER A 178 16.66 -4.74 -9.22
C SER A 178 16.29 -5.97 -10.04
N HIS A 179 15.89 -7.08 -9.38
CA HIS A 179 15.57 -8.36 -10.03
C HIS A 179 16.77 -9.05 -10.72
N GLU A 180 17.96 -8.90 -10.16
CA GLU A 180 19.23 -9.41 -10.72
C GLU A 180 19.84 -10.56 -9.91
N ALA A 181 19.09 -11.13 -8.97
CA ALA A 181 19.59 -12.17 -8.05
C ALA A 181 19.85 -13.55 -8.66
N GLY A 182 19.46 -13.78 -9.92
CA GLY A 182 19.77 -15.04 -10.63
C GLY A 182 18.63 -16.04 -10.73
N TRP A 183 17.50 -15.83 -10.05
CA TRP A 183 16.29 -16.64 -10.22
C TRP A 183 15.46 -16.19 -11.43
N THR A 184 14.87 -17.17 -12.14
CA THR A 184 13.96 -16.91 -13.26
C THR A 184 12.67 -17.69 -13.09
N GLN A 185 11.65 -17.31 -13.84
CA GLN A 185 10.37 -18.01 -13.88
C GLN A 185 10.31 -19.08 -14.99
N ARG A 186 11.47 -19.50 -15.57
CA ARG A 186 11.53 -20.48 -16.65
C ARG A 186 10.82 -21.79 -16.33
N TYR A 187 10.84 -22.22 -15.08
CA TYR A 187 10.22 -23.45 -14.58
C TYR A 187 9.05 -23.16 -13.62
N GLY A 188 8.41 -22.03 -13.77
CA GLY A 188 7.36 -21.51 -12.91
C GLY A 188 7.89 -20.57 -11.82
N ASP A 189 6.99 -19.76 -11.28
CA ASP A 189 7.28 -18.88 -10.15
C ASP A 189 7.03 -19.66 -8.86
N GLN A 190 8.07 -19.81 -8.04
CA GLN A 190 8.02 -20.56 -6.77
C GLN A 190 6.91 -20.04 -5.83
N MET A 191 6.63 -18.74 -5.89
CA MET A 191 5.59 -18.12 -5.04
C MET A 191 4.17 -18.59 -5.44
N PHE A 192 3.98 -19.24 -6.59
CA PHE A 192 2.72 -19.79 -7.08
C PHE A 192 2.69 -21.31 -7.16
N MET A 193 3.61 -22.00 -6.48
CA MET A 193 3.75 -23.45 -6.47
C MET A 193 3.68 -24.08 -5.07
N PRO A 194 2.78 -23.59 -4.14
CA PRO A 194 2.83 -23.96 -2.74
C PRO A 194 2.63 -25.45 -2.48
N LEU A 195 1.74 -26.12 -3.21
CA LEU A 195 1.47 -27.55 -3.02
C LEU A 195 2.66 -28.41 -3.44
N MET A 196 3.28 -28.11 -4.58
CA MET A 196 4.46 -28.82 -5.05
C MET A 196 5.64 -28.62 -4.10
N ILE A 197 5.80 -27.40 -3.55
CA ILE A 197 6.84 -27.11 -2.57
C ILE A 197 6.57 -27.86 -1.27
N ALA A 198 5.32 -27.88 -0.78
CA ALA A 198 4.93 -28.64 0.41
C ALA A 198 5.29 -30.12 0.29
N GLU A 199 4.94 -30.75 -0.84
CA GLU A 199 5.29 -32.15 -1.17
C GLU A 199 6.82 -32.36 -1.15
N LYS A 200 7.58 -31.51 -1.89
CA LYS A 200 9.05 -31.68 -1.98
C LYS A 200 9.79 -31.41 -0.69
N MET A 201 9.26 -30.56 0.16
CA MET A 201 9.84 -30.22 1.46
C MET A 201 9.32 -31.12 2.61
N GLY A 202 8.35 -31.98 2.34
CA GLY A 202 7.75 -32.88 3.34
C GLY A 202 6.98 -32.13 4.44
N VAL A 203 6.36 -31.01 4.12
CA VAL A 203 5.60 -30.16 5.05
C VAL A 203 4.13 -30.07 4.67
N LYS A 204 3.27 -29.71 5.62
CA LYS A 204 1.85 -29.49 5.34
C LYS A 204 1.64 -28.13 4.65
N PRO A 205 0.78 -28.05 3.61
CA PRO A 205 0.38 -26.78 3.03
C PRO A 205 -0.61 -26.03 3.96
N PRO A 206 -0.70 -24.67 3.80
CA PRO A 206 0.12 -23.84 2.94
C PRO A 206 1.54 -23.66 3.47
N VAL A 207 2.50 -23.45 2.58
CA VAL A 207 3.91 -23.26 2.95
C VAL A 207 4.20 -21.79 3.22
N ASP A 208 5.01 -21.51 4.24
CA ASP A 208 5.47 -20.16 4.55
C ASP A 208 6.57 -19.68 3.60
N THR A 209 6.83 -18.38 3.61
CA THR A 209 7.86 -17.74 2.76
C THR A 209 9.26 -18.33 3.03
N LYS A 210 9.62 -18.66 4.29
CA LYS A 210 10.92 -19.24 4.62
C LYS A 210 11.11 -20.61 3.97
N THR A 211 10.07 -21.43 3.97
CA THR A 211 10.05 -22.75 3.30
C THR A 211 10.21 -22.60 1.79
N ILE A 212 9.53 -21.63 1.17
CA ILE A 212 9.67 -21.35 -0.27
C ILE A 212 11.12 -20.93 -0.59
N VAL A 213 11.69 -20.03 0.22
CA VAL A 213 13.10 -19.60 0.07
C VAL A 213 14.05 -20.78 0.23
N ARG A 214 13.86 -21.62 1.26
CA ARG A 214 14.69 -22.83 1.46
C ARG A 214 14.62 -23.75 0.24
N PHE A 215 13.44 -24.00 -0.29
CA PHE A 215 13.26 -24.77 -1.53
C PHE A 215 14.03 -24.16 -2.72
N ALA A 216 13.97 -22.83 -2.88
CA ALA A 216 14.67 -22.13 -3.95
C ALA A 216 16.21 -22.23 -3.82
N LEU A 217 16.74 -22.24 -2.58
CA LEU A 217 18.16 -22.43 -2.30
C LEU A 217 18.67 -23.84 -2.65
N ASP A 218 17.79 -24.83 -2.79
CA ASP A 218 18.10 -26.18 -3.27
C ASP A 218 18.16 -26.30 -4.79
N LYS A 219 17.98 -25.18 -5.50
CA LYS A 219 18.06 -25.09 -6.97
C LYS A 219 19.31 -24.31 -7.40
N ARG A 220 19.74 -24.51 -8.66
CA ARG A 220 20.79 -23.69 -9.26
C ARG A 220 20.21 -22.37 -9.74
N LEU A 221 20.97 -21.28 -9.59
CA LEU A 221 20.68 -20.01 -10.22
C LEU A 221 20.78 -20.14 -11.76
N SER A 222 19.89 -19.46 -12.48
CA SER A 222 19.88 -19.42 -13.95
C SER A 222 21.07 -18.63 -14.49
N TYR A 223 21.52 -17.62 -13.76
CA TYR A 223 22.69 -16.79 -14.08
C TYR A 223 23.36 -16.31 -12.77
N THR A 224 24.57 -15.79 -12.89
CA THR A 224 25.30 -15.22 -11.74
C THR A 224 24.64 -13.90 -11.33
N PRO A 225 24.43 -13.65 -10.02
CA PRO A 225 23.91 -12.37 -9.52
C PRO A 225 24.61 -11.18 -10.15
N GLY A 226 23.87 -10.14 -10.53
CA GLY A 226 24.35 -8.94 -11.23
C GLY A 226 24.73 -9.16 -12.71
N LYS A 227 24.60 -10.38 -13.28
CA LYS A 227 24.94 -10.68 -14.68
C LYS A 227 23.74 -10.94 -15.59
N GLY A 228 22.56 -10.67 -15.10
CA GLY A 228 21.31 -10.82 -15.86
C GLY A 228 20.14 -10.27 -15.03
N LYS A 229 18.99 -10.14 -15.70
CA LYS A 229 17.79 -9.58 -15.09
C LYS A 229 16.57 -10.45 -15.39
N ALA A 230 15.85 -10.83 -14.35
CA ALA A 230 14.57 -11.53 -14.49
C ALA A 230 13.64 -11.16 -13.34
N TYR A 231 12.46 -10.68 -13.68
CA TYR A 231 11.44 -10.34 -12.68
C TYR A 231 11.23 -11.48 -11.69
N SER A 232 11.32 -11.20 -10.40
CA SER A 232 11.26 -12.21 -9.34
C SER A 232 10.34 -11.77 -8.19
N ASN A 233 9.25 -12.51 -7.98
CA ASN A 233 8.43 -12.38 -6.78
C ASN A 233 9.20 -12.91 -5.56
N LEU A 234 9.91 -14.04 -5.72
CA LEU A 234 10.76 -14.62 -4.69
C LEU A 234 11.77 -13.60 -4.13
N GLY A 235 12.43 -12.82 -5.02
CA GLY A 235 13.39 -11.80 -4.60
C GLY A 235 12.76 -10.76 -3.65
N TYR A 236 11.57 -10.28 -3.95
CA TYR A 236 10.87 -9.34 -3.09
C TYR A 236 10.30 -9.98 -1.81
N SER A 237 9.90 -11.26 -1.86
CA SER A 237 9.53 -11.97 -0.64
C SER A 237 10.74 -12.17 0.29
N ILE A 238 11.95 -12.39 -0.25
CA ILE A 238 13.21 -12.40 0.52
C ILE A 238 13.48 -11.01 1.13
N LEU A 239 13.25 -9.92 0.40
CA LEU A 239 13.37 -8.56 0.97
C LEU A 239 12.42 -8.34 2.15
N GLY A 240 11.24 -8.96 2.15
CA GLY A 240 10.36 -8.98 3.32
C GLY A 240 11.02 -9.63 4.54
N LEU A 241 11.67 -10.79 4.36
CA LEU A 241 12.43 -11.44 5.43
C LEU A 241 13.65 -10.61 5.88
N VAL A 242 14.30 -9.89 4.96
CA VAL A 242 15.38 -8.93 5.28
C VAL A 242 14.85 -7.80 6.17
N ILE A 243 13.71 -7.22 5.83
CA ILE A 243 13.06 -6.18 6.65
C ILE A 243 12.78 -6.72 8.05
N GLU A 244 12.19 -7.92 8.18
CA GLU A 244 11.92 -8.55 9.47
C GLU A 244 13.20 -8.76 10.29
N LYS A 245 14.24 -9.28 9.65
CA LYS A 245 15.51 -9.56 10.31
C LYS A 245 16.22 -8.31 10.82
N VAL A 246 16.26 -7.26 10.01
CA VAL A 246 16.98 -6.02 10.31
C VAL A 246 16.20 -5.13 11.28
N SER A 247 14.87 -5.07 11.13
CA SER A 247 14.03 -4.23 11.99
C SER A 247 13.65 -4.90 13.31
N GLY A 248 13.68 -6.22 13.38
CA GLY A 248 13.16 -7.00 14.51
C GLY A 248 11.63 -7.01 14.61
N MET A 249 10.92 -6.56 13.56
CA MET A 249 9.46 -6.44 13.50
C MET A 249 8.90 -7.31 12.38
N PRO A 250 7.65 -7.84 12.49
CA PRO A 250 6.94 -8.39 11.35
C PRO A 250 6.91 -7.40 10.18
N TYR A 251 7.03 -7.90 8.95
CA TYR A 251 7.09 -7.08 7.73
C TYR A 251 5.94 -6.07 7.63
N GLU A 252 4.70 -6.51 7.87
CA GLU A 252 3.51 -5.66 7.81
C GLU A 252 3.58 -4.54 8.85
N ASP A 253 3.93 -4.87 10.09
CA ASP A 253 4.03 -3.90 11.19
C ASP A 253 5.11 -2.86 10.94
N PHE A 254 6.28 -3.29 10.43
CA PHE A 254 7.35 -2.37 10.05
C PHE A 254 6.87 -1.38 8.98
N CYS A 255 6.30 -1.88 7.88
CA CYS A 255 5.82 -1.03 6.79
C CYS A 255 4.72 -0.08 7.26
N ARG A 256 3.78 -0.56 8.07
CA ARG A 256 2.73 0.29 8.63
C ARG A 256 3.30 1.42 9.47
N LYS A 257 4.14 1.11 10.46
CA LYS A 257 4.67 2.10 11.41
C LYS A 257 5.67 3.06 10.78
N THR A 258 6.51 2.56 9.86
CA THR A 258 7.64 3.34 9.32
C THR A 258 7.27 4.11 8.05
N ILE A 259 6.30 3.61 7.27
CA ILE A 259 5.94 4.18 5.97
C ILE A 259 4.50 4.71 5.97
N LEU A 260 3.52 3.84 6.29
CA LEU A 260 2.12 4.13 5.99
C LEU A 260 1.50 5.11 6.99
N GLU A 261 1.64 4.85 8.28
CA GLU A 261 1.10 5.71 9.35
C GLU A 261 1.66 7.15 9.31
N PRO A 262 2.98 7.38 9.08
CA PRO A 262 3.51 8.73 8.88
C PRO A 262 2.91 9.49 7.69
N LEU A 263 2.38 8.77 6.68
CA LEU A 263 1.69 9.32 5.52
C LEU A 263 0.18 9.46 5.72
N GLY A 264 -0.34 9.13 6.91
CA GLY A 264 -1.77 9.12 7.19
C GLY A 264 -2.52 7.98 6.50
N ILE A 265 -1.85 6.86 6.23
CA ILE A 265 -2.40 5.64 5.61
C ILE A 265 -2.57 4.59 6.72
N TYR A 266 -3.83 4.30 7.10
CA TYR A 266 -4.14 3.41 8.22
C TYR A 266 -4.84 2.12 7.80
N ASP A 267 -5.47 2.10 6.64
CA ASP A 267 -6.32 1.00 6.19
C ASP A 267 -5.58 -0.04 5.34
N MET A 268 -4.37 0.27 4.83
CA MET A 268 -3.57 -0.69 4.09
C MET A 268 -3.08 -1.83 4.98
N LYS A 269 -3.24 -3.08 4.50
CA LYS A 269 -2.81 -4.30 5.20
C LYS A 269 -2.57 -5.44 4.21
N ILE A 270 -2.01 -6.55 4.73
CA ILE A 270 -1.84 -7.78 3.96
C ILE A 270 -3.18 -8.48 3.78
N ALA A 271 -3.51 -8.85 2.54
CA ALA A 271 -4.74 -9.55 2.17
C ALA A 271 -4.78 -10.99 2.68
N GLY A 272 -6.00 -11.50 2.87
CA GLY A 272 -6.23 -12.91 3.12
C GLY A 272 -6.38 -13.74 1.82
N ASN A 273 -6.45 -15.06 1.99
CA ASN A 273 -6.57 -16.02 0.89
C ASN A 273 -8.02 -16.37 0.53
N LEU A 274 -8.96 -16.22 1.47
CA LEU A 274 -10.34 -16.68 1.35
C LEU A 274 -11.34 -15.51 1.37
N PRO A 275 -12.58 -15.70 0.88
CA PRO A 275 -13.63 -14.69 1.01
C PRO A 275 -13.89 -14.26 2.45
N SER A 276 -13.78 -15.21 3.42
CA SER A 276 -13.93 -14.95 4.86
C SER A 276 -12.83 -14.07 5.45
N ASP A 277 -11.68 -13.96 4.78
CA ASP A 277 -10.54 -13.16 5.25
C ASP A 277 -10.61 -11.71 4.77
N LYS A 278 -11.61 -11.35 3.94
CA LYS A 278 -11.74 -9.99 3.38
C LYS A 278 -11.81 -8.93 4.47
N ALA A 279 -11.14 -7.82 4.24
CA ALA A 279 -11.29 -6.62 5.05
C ALA A 279 -12.71 -6.01 4.88
N PRO A 280 -13.21 -5.20 5.84
CA PRO A 280 -14.57 -4.64 5.78
C PRO A 280 -14.91 -3.87 4.50
N PHE A 281 -13.92 -3.23 3.88
CA PHE A 281 -14.11 -2.45 2.63
C PHE A 281 -13.39 -3.06 1.44
N GLU A 282 -12.91 -4.28 1.56
CA GLU A 282 -12.28 -5.00 0.47
C GLU A 282 -13.33 -5.47 -0.54
N VAL A 283 -13.09 -5.15 -1.80
CA VAL A 283 -13.98 -5.52 -2.91
C VAL A 283 -14.06 -7.04 -3.12
N THR A 284 -15.09 -7.51 -3.79
CA THR A 284 -15.14 -8.87 -4.34
C THR A 284 -14.35 -8.91 -5.64
N TYR A 285 -13.59 -9.99 -5.87
CA TYR A 285 -12.73 -10.17 -7.04
C TYR A 285 -13.40 -11.05 -8.08
N TYR A 286 -13.38 -10.60 -9.34
CA TYR A 286 -14.06 -11.23 -10.45
C TYR A 286 -13.06 -11.76 -11.47
N GLU A 287 -13.21 -13.03 -11.81
CA GLU A 287 -12.42 -13.70 -12.81
C GLU A 287 -13.25 -13.95 -14.08
N PRO A 288 -12.62 -14.18 -15.23
CA PRO A 288 -13.34 -14.53 -16.46
C PRO A 288 -14.20 -15.79 -16.26
N LEU A 289 -15.26 -15.93 -17.07
CA LEU A 289 -16.14 -17.09 -17.01
C LEU A 289 -15.44 -18.41 -17.35
N ASP A 290 -14.36 -18.35 -18.11
CA ASP A 290 -13.52 -19.48 -18.53
C ASP A 290 -12.29 -19.67 -17.63
N VAL A 291 -12.32 -19.12 -16.41
CA VAL A 291 -11.21 -19.28 -15.46
C VAL A 291 -10.91 -20.74 -15.17
N VAL A 292 -9.64 -21.10 -15.22
CA VAL A 292 -9.18 -22.45 -14.86
C VAL A 292 -9.06 -22.54 -13.35
N LEU A 293 -9.89 -23.39 -12.73
CA LEU A 293 -9.82 -23.67 -11.32
C LEU A 293 -8.48 -24.32 -10.96
N LYS A 294 -8.03 -24.10 -9.72
CA LYS A 294 -6.79 -24.66 -9.17
C LYS A 294 -7.09 -25.50 -7.92
N PRO A 295 -6.25 -26.50 -7.61
CA PRO A 295 -6.32 -27.14 -6.30
C PRO A 295 -6.13 -26.12 -5.18
N SER A 296 -6.92 -26.24 -4.13
CA SER A 296 -6.80 -25.40 -2.93
C SER A 296 -5.39 -25.47 -2.35
N ILE A 297 -4.81 -24.29 -2.05
CA ILE A 297 -3.48 -24.19 -1.42
C ILE A 297 -3.42 -24.86 -0.04
N TYR A 298 -4.55 -25.17 0.55
CA TYR A 298 -4.64 -25.85 1.86
C TYR A 298 -4.54 -27.37 1.77
N GLY A 299 -4.36 -27.92 0.54
CA GLY A 299 -4.21 -29.37 0.34
C GLY A 299 -5.47 -30.18 0.59
N THR A 300 -6.66 -29.55 0.53
CA THR A 300 -7.97 -30.23 0.74
C THR A 300 -8.38 -31.08 -0.47
N GLY A 301 -7.75 -30.91 -1.64
CA GLY A 301 -8.16 -31.53 -2.89
C GLY A 301 -9.32 -30.80 -3.60
N GLU A 302 -9.91 -29.79 -2.97
CA GLU A 302 -10.96 -28.97 -3.56
C GLU A 302 -10.41 -28.11 -4.70
N MET A 303 -11.19 -27.98 -5.79
CA MET A 303 -10.89 -27.10 -6.90
C MET A 303 -11.56 -25.77 -6.68
N VAL A 304 -10.74 -24.70 -6.59
CA VAL A 304 -11.17 -23.34 -6.22
C VAL A 304 -10.71 -22.32 -7.26
N THR A 305 -11.26 -21.11 -7.20
CA THR A 305 -10.82 -20.03 -8.07
C THR A 305 -9.42 -19.55 -7.68
N PRO A 306 -8.58 -19.14 -8.64
CA PRO A 306 -7.26 -18.58 -8.37
C PRO A 306 -7.28 -17.36 -7.44
N SER A 307 -8.35 -16.56 -7.44
CA SER A 307 -8.52 -15.38 -6.57
C SER A 307 -8.85 -15.74 -5.12
N TYR A 308 -9.45 -16.94 -4.89
CA TYR A 308 -9.89 -17.37 -3.56
C TYR A 308 -9.45 -18.81 -3.26
N GLY A 309 -8.33 -18.95 -2.58
CA GLY A 309 -7.77 -20.24 -2.17
C GLY A 309 -6.92 -20.98 -3.20
N GLY A 310 -6.91 -20.57 -4.49
CA GLY A 310 -6.08 -21.17 -5.53
C GLY A 310 -4.65 -20.61 -5.62
N ASN A 311 -4.37 -19.48 -4.95
CA ASN A 311 -3.04 -18.92 -4.78
C ASN A 311 -2.84 -18.45 -3.32
N ASP A 312 -1.61 -18.56 -2.83
CA ASP A 312 -1.27 -18.09 -1.49
C ASP A 312 -0.84 -16.62 -1.53
N ILE A 313 -1.79 -15.73 -1.25
CA ILE A 313 -1.57 -14.28 -1.24
C ILE A 313 -0.74 -13.89 -0.02
N ARG A 314 -0.98 -14.51 1.12
CA ARG A 314 -0.22 -14.22 2.35
C ARG A 314 1.26 -14.54 2.18
N ALA A 315 1.60 -15.66 1.55
CA ALA A 315 2.99 -16.03 1.29
C ALA A 315 3.69 -15.08 0.30
N LEU A 316 2.93 -14.43 -0.62
CA LEU A 316 3.49 -13.36 -1.46
C LEU A 316 3.99 -12.18 -0.64
N GLY A 317 3.36 -11.87 0.51
CA GLY A 317 3.80 -10.85 1.46
C GLY A 317 4.31 -9.58 0.79
N ALA A 318 5.60 -9.32 0.97
CA ALA A 318 6.33 -8.17 0.42
C ALA A 318 6.34 -8.09 -1.12
N ALA A 319 6.09 -9.20 -1.82
CA ALA A 319 6.07 -9.23 -3.28
C ALA A 319 4.72 -8.81 -3.88
N GLY A 320 3.59 -8.95 -3.13
CA GLY A 320 2.31 -8.74 -3.79
C GLY A 320 1.04 -8.80 -2.95
N ALA A 321 1.11 -8.81 -1.62
CA ALA A 321 -0.04 -9.15 -0.79
C ALA A 321 -0.85 -7.96 -0.24
N TRP A 322 -0.42 -6.73 -0.42
CA TRP A 322 -1.12 -5.56 0.13
C TRP A 322 -2.49 -5.33 -0.52
N ILE A 323 -3.44 -4.89 0.30
CA ILE A 323 -4.66 -4.20 -0.14
C ILE A 323 -4.54 -2.71 0.17
N ALA A 324 -5.12 -1.89 -0.71
CA ALA A 324 -5.09 -0.43 -0.58
C ALA A 324 -6.32 0.20 -1.25
N THR A 325 -6.62 1.44 -0.86
CA THR A 325 -7.49 2.33 -1.62
C THR A 325 -6.69 3.11 -2.67
N ALA A 326 -7.36 3.67 -3.69
CA ALA A 326 -6.68 4.53 -4.65
C ALA A 326 -6.14 5.84 -4.01
N PRO A 327 -6.86 6.51 -3.08
CA PRO A 327 -6.32 7.63 -2.31
C PRO A 327 -5.10 7.28 -1.45
N ASP A 328 -5.05 6.10 -0.80
CA ASP A 328 -3.88 5.67 -0.02
C ASP A 328 -2.65 5.49 -0.90
N LEU A 329 -2.82 4.84 -2.06
CA LEU A 329 -1.73 4.71 -3.03
C LEU A 329 -1.30 6.07 -3.58
N MET A 330 -2.21 7.03 -3.72
CA MET A 330 -1.85 8.39 -4.12
C MET A 330 -1.01 9.09 -3.05
N ARG A 331 -1.34 8.94 -1.74
CA ARG A 331 -0.49 9.44 -0.64
C ARG A 331 0.91 8.84 -0.71
N LEU A 332 1.02 7.52 -0.88
CA LEU A 332 2.31 6.84 -1.02
C LEU A 332 3.08 7.34 -2.25
N LEU A 333 2.41 7.50 -3.40
CA LEU A 333 3.03 7.96 -4.64
C LEU A 333 3.61 9.36 -4.46
N LEU A 334 2.83 10.30 -3.93
CA LEU A 334 3.23 11.68 -3.71
C LEU A 334 4.32 11.85 -2.63
N ALA A 335 4.56 10.81 -1.82
CA ALA A 335 5.62 10.79 -0.81
C ALA A 335 6.94 10.18 -1.31
N VAL A 336 7.01 9.80 -2.59
CA VAL A 336 8.21 9.26 -3.25
C VAL A 336 8.30 9.75 -4.71
N ASP A 337 7.69 10.89 -5.02
CA ASP A 337 7.59 11.41 -6.38
C ASP A 337 8.74 12.34 -6.79
N GLY A 338 9.56 12.74 -5.83
CA GLY A 338 10.71 13.63 -6.04
C GLY A 338 10.32 15.06 -6.42
N PHE A 339 9.04 15.45 -6.23
CA PHE A 339 8.61 16.84 -6.38
C PHE A 339 8.67 17.59 -5.05
N ASN A 340 8.94 18.88 -5.09
CA ASN A 340 8.92 19.74 -3.89
C ASN A 340 7.50 20.19 -3.47
N THR A 341 6.45 19.55 -3.98
CA THR A 341 5.05 19.90 -3.70
C THR A 341 4.57 19.37 -2.36
N ARG A 342 5.10 18.21 -1.96
CA ARG A 342 4.93 17.58 -0.63
C ARG A 342 6.26 17.02 -0.17
N PRO A 343 6.46 16.87 1.17
CA PRO A 343 7.66 16.19 1.67
C PRO A 343 7.67 14.72 1.23
N ASP A 344 8.79 14.29 0.64
CA ASP A 344 9.05 12.88 0.42
C ASP A 344 9.41 12.16 1.73
N ILE A 345 9.07 10.88 1.83
CA ILE A 345 9.44 10.03 2.97
C ILE A 345 10.88 9.53 2.89
N LEU A 346 11.45 9.55 1.70
CA LEU A 346 12.84 9.22 1.40
C LEU A 346 13.61 10.49 1.01
N ASN A 347 14.92 10.48 1.22
CA ASN A 347 15.78 11.55 0.72
C ASN A 347 15.98 11.46 -0.80
N ASP A 348 16.45 12.56 -1.41
CA ASP A 348 16.68 12.65 -2.85
C ASP A 348 17.63 11.58 -3.40
N GLN A 349 18.64 11.15 -2.63
CA GLN A 349 19.58 10.13 -3.07
C GLN A 349 18.89 8.78 -3.21
N SER A 350 18.02 8.42 -2.27
CA SER A 350 17.21 7.20 -2.30
C SER A 350 16.24 7.23 -3.48
N ILE A 351 15.54 8.34 -3.70
CA ILE A 351 14.61 8.48 -4.83
C ILE A 351 15.36 8.36 -6.16
N ARG A 352 16.51 9.03 -6.30
CA ARG A 352 17.36 8.89 -7.50
C ARG A 352 17.82 7.45 -7.69
N PHE A 353 18.26 6.76 -6.64
CA PHE A 353 18.63 5.34 -6.73
C PHE A 353 17.47 4.47 -7.26
N MET A 354 16.23 4.75 -6.81
CA MET A 354 15.05 4.00 -7.22
C MET A 354 14.59 4.28 -8.66
N THR A 355 14.93 5.44 -9.22
CA THR A 355 14.34 5.95 -10.47
C THR A 355 15.34 6.20 -11.59
N ASP A 356 16.62 6.39 -11.28
CA ASP A 356 17.65 6.65 -12.28
C ASP A 356 18.07 5.36 -13.02
N ASN A 357 17.88 5.36 -14.33
CA ASN A 357 18.28 4.24 -15.19
C ASN A 357 19.81 4.21 -15.46
N ASN A 358 20.56 5.23 -15.03
CA ASN A 358 22.00 5.33 -15.27
C ASN A 358 22.86 4.74 -14.14
N ASN A 359 22.26 4.32 -13.04
CA ASN A 359 22.97 3.75 -11.89
C ASN A 359 23.40 2.27 -12.07
N GLY A 360 23.14 1.69 -13.25
CA GLY A 360 23.45 0.28 -13.57
C GLY A 360 22.38 -0.71 -13.07
N PHE A 361 21.39 -0.25 -12.34
CA PHE A 361 20.25 -1.06 -11.87
C PHE A 361 18.98 -0.71 -12.63
N ALA A 362 18.03 -1.63 -12.62
CA ALA A 362 16.69 -1.35 -13.08
C ALA A 362 15.96 -0.44 -12.10
N PRO A 363 14.87 0.22 -12.51
CA PRO A 363 14.03 0.95 -11.58
C PRO A 363 13.63 0.10 -10.36
N VAL A 364 13.97 0.57 -9.17
CA VAL A 364 13.75 -0.13 -7.92
C VAL A 364 12.36 0.21 -7.37
N GLY A 365 11.54 -0.81 -7.12
CA GLY A 365 10.15 -0.60 -6.70
C GLY A 365 9.21 -0.19 -7.84
N TRP A 366 9.68 0.51 -8.86
CA TRP A 366 8.95 0.91 -10.06
C TRP A 366 8.99 -0.18 -11.13
N LYS A 367 8.02 -0.18 -12.04
CA LYS A 367 8.01 -1.06 -13.23
C LYS A 367 8.81 -0.44 -14.37
N GLY A 368 8.75 0.87 -14.48
CA GLY A 368 9.47 1.62 -15.48
C GLY A 368 9.60 3.10 -15.12
N THR A 369 10.64 3.69 -15.67
CA THR A 369 10.92 5.11 -15.65
C THR A 369 11.34 5.52 -17.05
N VAL A 370 11.07 6.77 -17.46
CA VAL A 370 11.55 7.35 -18.71
C VAL A 370 12.28 8.66 -18.43
N LEU A 371 13.13 9.07 -19.38
CA LEU A 371 14.02 10.21 -19.22
C LEU A 371 13.31 11.55 -18.97
N ASP A 372 12.04 11.65 -19.36
CA ASP A 372 11.20 12.81 -19.08
C ASP A 372 10.78 12.94 -17.61
N GLY A 373 11.15 11.97 -16.76
CA GLY A 373 10.76 11.93 -15.36
C GLY A 373 9.41 11.30 -15.09
N THR A 374 8.82 10.58 -16.04
CA THR A 374 7.59 9.81 -15.83
C THR A 374 7.94 8.43 -15.25
N TRP A 375 7.28 8.05 -14.15
CA TRP A 375 7.45 6.76 -13.49
C TRP A 375 6.11 6.05 -13.34
N TRP A 376 6.12 4.72 -13.40
CA TRP A 376 4.91 3.94 -13.20
C TRP A 376 5.16 2.60 -12.53
N ARG A 377 4.13 2.12 -11.86
CA ARG A 377 4.06 0.78 -11.31
C ARG A 377 2.75 0.12 -11.68
N THR A 378 2.79 -1.17 -12.01
CA THR A 378 1.61 -1.98 -12.31
C THR A 378 1.52 -3.16 -11.36
N GLY A 379 0.32 -3.69 -11.19
CA GLY A 379 0.07 -4.90 -10.44
C GLY A 379 -1.11 -5.66 -11.01
N SER A 380 -0.99 -6.98 -11.17
CA SER A 380 -2.11 -7.85 -11.52
C SER A 380 -2.07 -9.12 -10.71
N PHE A 381 -3.26 -9.59 -10.39
CA PHE A 381 -3.52 -10.84 -9.73
C PHE A 381 -4.85 -11.39 -10.27
N PRO A 382 -5.13 -12.69 -10.17
CA PRO A 382 -6.46 -13.18 -10.51
C PRO A 382 -7.53 -12.36 -9.78
N GLY A 383 -8.50 -11.84 -10.54
CA GLY A 383 -9.54 -10.94 -10.03
C GLY A 383 -9.14 -9.50 -9.75
N SER A 384 -7.89 -9.08 -10.00
CA SER A 384 -7.50 -7.68 -9.77
C SER A 384 -6.45 -7.17 -10.75
N ALA A 385 -6.50 -5.88 -11.05
CA ALA A 385 -5.46 -5.17 -11.79
C ALA A 385 -5.34 -3.72 -11.27
N GLY A 386 -4.15 -3.16 -11.33
CA GLY A 386 -3.92 -1.78 -10.91
C GLY A 386 -2.72 -1.15 -11.60
N MET A 387 -2.77 0.16 -11.72
CA MET A 387 -1.66 0.97 -12.22
C MET A 387 -1.61 2.30 -11.48
N MET A 388 -0.41 2.72 -11.15
CA MET A 388 -0.12 4.07 -10.67
C MET A 388 0.95 4.70 -11.54
N LYS A 389 0.83 5.98 -11.79
CA LYS A 389 1.74 6.74 -12.64
C LYS A 389 1.96 8.14 -12.11
N ARG A 390 3.22 8.55 -12.03
CA ARG A 390 3.68 9.90 -11.82
C ARG A 390 4.18 10.46 -13.13
N GLN A 391 3.65 11.58 -13.59
CA GLN A 391 4.07 12.27 -14.81
C GLN A 391 4.96 13.47 -14.47
N SER A 392 5.80 13.86 -15.41
CA SER A 392 6.73 14.97 -15.24
C SER A 392 6.06 16.35 -15.16
N ASP A 393 4.81 16.45 -15.61
CA ASP A 393 4.00 17.68 -15.62
C ASP A 393 3.24 17.95 -14.30
N GLY A 394 3.58 17.21 -13.23
CA GLY A 394 2.93 17.32 -11.92
C GLY A 394 1.61 16.56 -11.80
N ILE A 395 1.16 15.87 -12.85
CA ILE A 395 -0.02 15.02 -12.79
C ILE A 395 0.37 13.62 -12.33
N SER A 396 -0.35 13.10 -11.33
CA SER A 396 -0.24 11.73 -10.87
C SER A 396 -1.61 11.07 -10.83
N TRP A 397 -1.66 9.77 -11.12
CA TRP A 397 -2.92 9.03 -11.04
C TRP A 397 -2.74 7.59 -10.62
N VAL A 398 -3.79 7.05 -10.01
CA VAL A 398 -3.93 5.66 -9.57
C VAL A 398 -5.24 5.11 -10.11
N VAL A 399 -5.19 3.90 -10.66
CA VAL A 399 -6.37 3.13 -11.12
C VAL A 399 -6.30 1.73 -10.54
N LEU A 400 -7.38 1.28 -9.91
CA LEU A 400 -7.52 -0.05 -9.34
C LEU A 400 -8.80 -0.70 -9.88
N PHE A 401 -8.73 -1.99 -10.22
CA PHE A 401 -9.85 -2.81 -10.69
C PHE A 401 -10.02 -4.05 -9.83
N ASN A 402 -11.26 -4.50 -9.66
CA ASN A 402 -11.60 -5.77 -9.01
C ASN A 402 -11.91 -6.90 -10.00
N SER A 403 -11.41 -6.81 -11.19
CA SER A 403 -11.57 -7.83 -12.25
C SER A 403 -10.23 -8.16 -12.88
N SER A 404 -10.07 -9.40 -13.35
CA SER A 404 -8.87 -9.83 -14.08
C SER A 404 -8.72 -9.04 -15.38
N ALA A 405 -7.48 -8.76 -15.73
CA ALA A 405 -7.14 -8.12 -17.00
C ALA A 405 -7.07 -9.19 -18.12
N TRP A 406 -7.99 -9.13 -19.08
CA TRP A 406 -8.09 -10.11 -20.18
C TRP A 406 -6.85 -10.15 -21.11
N ASN A 407 -6.23 -8.99 -21.37
CA ASN A 407 -5.11 -8.87 -22.29
C ASN A 407 -3.73 -8.93 -21.63
N GLY A 408 -3.64 -9.49 -20.40
CA GLY A 408 -2.36 -9.59 -19.71
C GLY A 408 -1.64 -8.22 -19.64
N PRO A 409 -0.35 -8.15 -20.00
CA PRO A 409 0.44 -6.91 -19.91
C PRO A 409 -0.05 -5.76 -20.78
N GLU A 410 -0.79 -6.02 -21.86
CA GLU A 410 -1.27 -4.97 -22.77
C GLU A 410 -2.35 -4.08 -22.15
N ILE A 411 -3.10 -4.58 -21.16
CA ILE A 411 -4.15 -3.79 -20.49
C ILE A 411 -3.60 -2.46 -19.95
N TYR A 412 -2.33 -2.40 -19.55
CA TYR A 412 -1.73 -1.19 -18.98
C TYR A 412 -1.54 -0.07 -19.99
N SER A 413 -1.34 -0.39 -21.27
CA SER A 413 -1.34 0.62 -22.34
C SER A 413 -2.74 1.18 -22.58
N TYR A 414 -3.78 0.34 -22.49
CA TYR A 414 -5.17 0.77 -22.57
C TYR A 414 -5.59 1.62 -21.35
N ILE A 415 -5.14 1.26 -20.13
CA ILE A 415 -5.34 2.08 -18.93
C ILE A 415 -4.67 3.45 -19.10
N SER A 416 -3.41 3.50 -19.56
CA SER A 416 -2.70 4.75 -19.80
C SER A 416 -3.44 5.62 -20.82
N ASN A 417 -3.94 5.03 -21.91
CA ASN A 417 -4.72 5.75 -22.93
C ASN A 417 -6.08 6.24 -22.39
N MET A 418 -6.73 5.45 -21.55
CA MET A 418 -7.96 5.88 -20.86
C MET A 418 -7.66 7.08 -19.97
N MET A 419 -6.63 6.98 -19.12
CA MET A 419 -6.28 8.06 -18.18
C MET A 419 -5.82 9.33 -18.88
N TYR A 420 -5.10 9.24 -20.01
CA TYR A 420 -4.81 10.40 -20.85
C TYR A 420 -6.09 11.13 -21.27
N LYS A 421 -7.12 10.37 -21.74
CA LYS A 421 -8.43 10.96 -22.10
C LYS A 421 -9.20 11.48 -20.88
N VAL A 422 -9.06 10.86 -19.72
CA VAL A 422 -9.68 11.31 -18.48
C VAL A 422 -9.10 12.65 -18.05
N VAL A 423 -7.77 12.70 -17.93
CA VAL A 423 -7.04 13.89 -17.51
C VAL A 423 -7.30 15.07 -18.45
N SER A 424 -7.32 14.85 -19.78
CA SER A 424 -7.56 15.91 -20.78
C SER A 424 -8.97 16.50 -20.76
N LYS A 425 -9.90 15.93 -19.99
CA LYS A 425 -11.28 16.40 -19.84
C LYS A 425 -11.55 17.16 -18.55
N ILE A 426 -10.56 17.26 -17.67
CA ILE A 426 -10.69 18.03 -16.44
C ILE A 426 -10.34 19.48 -16.77
N ASP A 427 -11.38 20.32 -16.88
CA ASP A 427 -11.22 21.75 -17.18
C ASP A 427 -12.42 22.52 -16.61
N PRO A 428 -12.23 23.52 -15.73
CA PRO A 428 -10.94 23.88 -15.12
C PRO A 428 -10.45 22.83 -14.10
N TRP A 429 -9.13 22.84 -13.85
CA TRP A 429 -8.56 22.04 -12.78
C TRP A 429 -9.01 22.58 -11.41
N PRO A 430 -9.53 21.70 -10.51
CA PRO A 430 -9.87 22.15 -9.16
C PRO A 430 -8.65 22.62 -8.39
N GLU A 431 -8.85 23.65 -7.55
CA GLU A 431 -7.79 24.19 -6.68
C GLU A 431 -7.77 23.57 -5.28
N TYR A 432 -8.83 22.83 -4.90
CA TYR A 432 -8.93 22.16 -3.61
C TYR A 432 -8.00 20.93 -3.52
N ASP A 433 -7.77 20.49 -2.29
CA ASP A 433 -7.07 19.24 -2.00
C ASP A 433 -7.98 18.34 -1.16
N LEU A 434 -8.45 17.23 -1.73
CA LEU A 434 -9.32 16.27 -1.04
C LEU A 434 -8.66 15.65 0.19
N PHE A 435 -7.32 15.64 0.28
CA PHE A 435 -6.65 15.23 1.49
C PHE A 435 -6.90 16.15 2.68
N SER A 436 -7.29 17.39 2.44
CA SER A 436 -7.60 18.38 3.48
C SER A 436 -9.02 18.26 4.03
N TYR A 437 -9.91 17.56 3.32
CA TYR A 437 -11.30 17.35 3.77
C TYR A 437 -11.43 16.18 4.72
N SER A 438 -10.39 15.90 5.51
CA SER A 438 -10.44 14.82 6.43
C SER A 438 -11.12 15.19 7.77
N VAL A 439 -12.28 14.53 8.12
CA VAL A 439 -12.93 14.58 9.44
C VAL A 439 -12.43 13.39 10.27
N PRO A 440 -11.89 13.56 11.46
CA PRO A 440 -11.46 12.44 12.29
C PRO A 440 -12.65 11.51 12.59
N VAL A 441 -12.55 10.24 12.25
CA VAL A 441 -13.49 9.22 12.74
C VAL A 441 -12.93 8.70 14.06
N PRO A 442 -13.69 8.75 15.19
CA PRO A 442 -13.23 8.21 16.46
C PRO A 442 -12.91 6.72 16.34
N LEU A 443 -11.77 6.30 16.88
CA LEU A 443 -11.28 4.90 16.91
C LEU A 443 -12.16 3.94 17.78
N LYS A 444 -13.37 4.32 18.15
CA LYS A 444 -14.29 3.50 18.95
C LYS A 444 -15.66 3.40 18.30
N THR A 445 -15.80 2.44 17.42
CA THR A 445 -17.06 1.70 17.33
C THR A 445 -16.72 0.23 17.19
N SER A 446 -16.95 -0.51 18.27
CA SER A 446 -17.09 -1.96 18.24
C SER A 446 -18.03 -2.33 17.08
N LEU A 447 -17.64 -3.32 16.31
CA LEU A 447 -18.36 -3.90 15.17
C LEU A 447 -19.67 -4.60 15.61
N THR A 448 -20.61 -3.91 16.24
CA THR A 448 -21.87 -4.50 16.68
C THR A 448 -23.09 -3.66 16.39
N GLU A 449 -23.18 -3.02 15.22
CA GLU A 449 -24.49 -2.54 14.74
C GLU A 449 -24.44 -2.31 13.22
N TYR A 450 -24.73 -3.38 12.46
CA TYR A 450 -25.31 -3.21 11.13
C TYR A 450 -26.84 -3.15 11.30
N PRO A 451 -27.55 -2.12 10.83
CA PRO A 451 -28.99 -2.20 10.70
C PRO A 451 -29.31 -3.29 9.67
N LYS A 452 -30.28 -4.13 10.04
CA LYS A 452 -30.86 -5.21 9.22
C LYS A 452 -31.53 -4.66 7.96
#